data_db70866a0c1538ea2f069de59718757f
#
_entry.id   db70866a0c1538ea2f069de59718757f
#
_cell.length_a   1.000
_cell.length_b   1.000
_cell.length_c   1.000
_cell.angle_alpha   90.00
_cell.angle_beta   90.00
_cell.angle_gamma   90.00
#
_symmetry.space_group_name_H-M   'P 1'
#
loop_
_entity.id
_entity.type
_entity.pdbx_description
1 polymer ?
#
loop_
_entity_poly.entity_id
_entity_poly.type
_entity_poly.pdbx_seq_one_letter_code
_entity_poly.pdbx_strand_id
1 'polypeptide(L)'
;VKAPVRYLCSMKTAEHVPDTLMTEPRDVSIIIPCLNEEKSIAECVTKALAWLSQSGMTGEVVVVDNNSTDRTSEVARQAGARVIFEQLRGKGNAFRTGMREASGRYIVMSDGDATYDLSHLDQMIEPLKQGYDMVIGNRLKGEMESKSMPWLHKHIGNPLFNALIGLIARQRMGDVLSGLRSFTREAWATMA
;
A
#
# COMPACT_ATOMS: atom_id res chain seq x y z
N VAL A 1 -8.65 -17.54 12.00
CA VAL A 1 -7.79 -16.70 11.16
C VAL A 1 -7.58 -17.45 9.84
N LYS A 2 -8.25 -17.05 8.76
CA LYS A 2 -8.07 -17.66 7.44
C LYS A 2 -7.03 -16.85 6.66
N ALA A 3 -6.01 -17.53 6.17
CA ALA A 3 -4.92 -16.94 5.41
C ALA A 3 -5.41 -16.22 4.14
N PRO A 4 -4.84 -15.05 3.78
CA PRO A 4 -5.17 -14.35 2.55
C PRO A 4 -4.72 -15.15 1.34
N VAL A 5 -5.51 -15.10 0.29
CA VAL A 5 -5.16 -15.72 -0.99
C VAL A 5 -4.16 -14.83 -1.71
N ARG A 6 -2.97 -15.36 -1.90
CA ARG A 6 -1.85 -14.72 -2.59
C ARG A 6 -2.06 -14.80 -4.09
N TYR A 7 -1.91 -13.68 -4.76
CA TYR A 7 -1.71 -13.63 -6.21
C TYR A 7 -0.37 -12.94 -6.46
N LEU A 8 0.51 -13.64 -7.12
CA LEU A 8 1.92 -13.37 -7.19
C LEU A 8 2.28 -13.08 -8.65
N CYS A 9 2.81 -11.91 -8.92
CA CYS A 9 3.40 -11.57 -10.21
C CYS A 9 4.93 -11.66 -10.08
N SER A 10 5.56 -12.59 -10.77
CA SER A 10 7.01 -12.70 -10.86
C SER A 10 7.46 -12.07 -12.18
N MET A 11 8.08 -10.90 -12.12
CA MET A 11 8.90 -10.36 -13.20
C MET A 11 10.36 -10.55 -12.80
N LYS A 12 11.16 -11.19 -13.63
CA LYS A 12 12.60 -11.31 -13.38
C LYS A 12 13.27 -9.97 -13.67
N THR A 13 13.93 -9.42 -12.67
CA THR A 13 14.56 -8.11 -12.65
C THR A 13 15.84 -8.02 -13.47
N ALA A 14 16.04 -6.84 -14.08
CA ALA A 14 17.30 -6.38 -14.64
C ALA A 14 18.21 -5.76 -13.56
N GLU A 15 19.48 -5.62 -13.88
CA GLU A 15 20.62 -5.31 -13.02
C GLU A 15 20.50 -4.07 -12.11
N HIS A 16 21.21 -4.17 -11.00
CA HIS A 16 21.35 -3.24 -9.89
C HIS A 16 21.74 -1.81 -10.29
N VAL A 17 20.95 -0.80 -9.86
CA VAL A 17 21.29 0.63 -9.93
C VAL A 17 21.81 1.08 -8.57
N PRO A 18 22.98 1.74 -8.46
CA PRO A 18 23.56 2.16 -7.19
C PRO A 18 22.81 3.34 -6.56
N ASP A 19 22.54 3.18 -5.27
CA ASP A 19 21.84 4.13 -4.41
C ASP A 19 22.81 5.24 -3.95
N THR A 20 22.50 6.48 -4.26
CA THR A 20 23.29 7.63 -3.82
C THR A 20 22.39 8.66 -3.15
N LEU A 21 22.05 8.39 -1.89
CA LEU A 21 21.78 9.39 -0.82
C LEU A 21 21.43 8.64 0.49
N MET A 22 22.44 8.49 1.34
CA MET A 22 22.44 7.68 2.55
C MET A 22 21.65 8.30 3.70
N THR A 23 20.36 7.98 3.79
CA THR A 23 19.75 7.72 5.11
C THR A 23 19.88 6.21 5.37
N GLU A 24 20.11 5.77 6.63
CA GLU A 24 20.16 4.35 6.98
C GLU A 24 19.05 3.58 6.24
N PRO A 25 19.40 2.48 5.54
CA PRO A 25 18.44 1.77 4.71
C PRO A 25 17.32 1.21 5.58
N ARG A 26 16.12 1.71 5.38
CA ARG A 26 14.92 1.19 6.06
C ARG A 26 14.43 -0.08 5.37
N ASP A 27 13.89 -0.99 6.18
CA ASP A 27 13.29 -2.21 5.63
C ASP A 27 11.96 -1.92 4.93
N VAL A 28 11.11 -1.08 5.56
CA VAL A 28 9.73 -0.85 5.07
C VAL A 28 9.39 0.64 5.05
N SER A 29 8.75 1.08 3.96
CA SER A 29 7.99 2.34 3.94
C SER A 29 6.50 2.04 3.71
N ILE A 30 5.64 2.55 4.61
CA ILE A 30 4.19 2.46 4.49
C ILE A 30 3.69 3.81 3.98
N ILE A 31 3.19 3.86 2.74
CA ILE A 31 2.73 5.07 2.07
C ILE A 31 1.21 5.13 2.15
N ILE A 32 0.68 6.23 2.66
CA ILE A 32 -0.76 6.47 2.83
C ILE A 32 -1.12 7.80 2.14
N PRO A 33 -1.53 7.77 0.85
CA PRO A 33 -2.07 8.94 0.19
C PRO A 33 -3.44 9.29 0.79
N CYS A 34 -3.63 10.57 1.11
CA CYS A 34 -4.83 11.07 1.80
C CYS A 34 -5.40 12.32 1.13
N LEU A 35 -6.72 12.46 1.19
CA LEU A 35 -7.44 13.67 0.84
C LEU A 35 -8.69 13.79 1.71
N ASN A 36 -8.67 14.68 2.71
CA ASN A 36 -9.75 14.92 3.67
C ASN A 36 -10.11 13.67 4.50
N GLU A 37 -9.10 13.10 5.18
CA GLU A 37 -9.20 11.88 5.99
C GLU A 37 -8.92 12.14 7.48
N GLU A 38 -9.23 13.36 8.00
CA GLU A 38 -8.94 13.74 9.39
C GLU A 38 -9.49 12.79 10.44
N LYS A 39 -10.60 12.08 10.12
CA LYS A 39 -11.30 11.19 11.05
C LYS A 39 -10.65 9.81 11.18
N SER A 40 -9.96 9.36 10.14
CA SER A 40 -9.46 7.98 9.99
C SER A 40 -7.94 7.88 10.00
N ILE A 41 -7.24 8.96 9.58
CA ILE A 41 -5.79 8.90 9.36
C ILE A 41 -4.99 8.58 10.62
N ALA A 42 -5.42 9.06 11.80
CA ALA A 42 -4.73 8.77 13.05
C ALA A 42 -4.74 7.26 13.36
N GLU A 43 -5.86 6.59 13.13
CA GLU A 43 -6.00 5.14 13.31
C GLU A 43 -5.07 4.38 12.37
N CYS A 44 -5.07 4.74 11.08
CA CYS A 44 -4.20 4.13 10.07
C CYS A 44 -2.73 4.24 10.46
N VAL A 45 -2.27 5.45 10.83
CA VAL A 45 -0.89 5.70 11.23
C VAL A 45 -0.52 4.93 12.49
N THR A 46 -1.37 4.96 13.51
CA THR A 46 -1.11 4.27 14.79
C THR A 46 -0.99 2.76 14.59
N LYS A 47 -1.89 2.14 13.81
CA LYS A 47 -1.84 0.71 13.50
C LYS A 47 -0.57 0.35 12.71
N ALA A 48 -0.19 1.16 11.72
CA ALA A 48 1.00 0.94 10.92
C ALA A 48 2.29 1.03 11.78
N LEU A 49 2.39 2.03 12.65
CA LEU A 49 3.53 2.20 13.57
C LEU A 49 3.59 1.06 14.61
N ALA A 50 2.43 0.63 15.13
CA ALA A 50 2.37 -0.50 16.05
C ALA A 50 2.87 -1.79 15.40
N TRP A 51 2.47 -2.05 14.15
CA TRP A 51 2.98 -3.19 13.39
C TRP A 51 4.50 -3.08 13.15
N LEU A 52 5.02 -1.92 12.75
CA LEU A 52 6.47 -1.71 12.59
C LEU A 52 7.22 -2.03 13.88
N SER A 53 6.74 -1.53 15.01
CA SER A 53 7.34 -1.80 16.33
C SER A 53 7.36 -3.28 16.70
N GLN A 54 6.34 -4.04 16.33
CA GLN A 54 6.21 -5.47 16.64
C GLN A 54 6.95 -6.37 15.66
N SER A 55 7.10 -5.95 14.41
CA SER A 55 7.73 -6.74 13.36
C SER A 55 9.26 -6.88 13.48
N GLY A 56 9.88 -6.04 14.31
CA GLY A 56 11.34 -5.94 14.41
C GLY A 56 12.03 -5.34 13.19
N MET A 57 11.26 -4.82 12.22
CA MET A 57 11.76 -4.19 11.00
C MET A 57 11.91 -2.68 11.20
N THR A 58 12.98 -2.12 10.65
CA THR A 58 13.14 -0.67 10.56
C THR A 58 12.20 -0.11 9.50
N GLY A 59 11.53 1.00 9.80
CA GLY A 59 10.58 1.52 8.82
C GLY A 59 10.07 2.92 9.11
N GLU A 60 9.20 3.38 8.22
CA GLU A 60 8.53 4.68 8.32
C GLU A 60 7.08 4.59 7.84
N VAL A 61 6.25 5.49 8.36
CA VAL A 61 4.91 5.77 7.84
C VAL A 61 4.94 7.13 7.17
N VAL A 62 4.65 7.15 5.87
CA VAL A 62 4.64 8.35 5.03
C VAL A 62 3.21 8.66 4.62
N VAL A 63 2.65 9.70 5.18
CA VAL A 63 1.35 10.23 4.75
C VAL A 63 1.58 11.27 3.67
N VAL A 64 0.97 11.08 2.50
CA VAL A 64 1.03 12.05 1.41
C VAL A 64 -0.31 12.78 1.33
N ASP A 65 -0.32 14.00 1.84
CA ASP A 65 -1.49 14.87 1.79
C ASP A 65 -1.66 15.46 0.40
N ASN A 66 -2.72 15.04 -0.28
CA ASN A 66 -3.02 15.47 -1.65
C ASN A 66 -3.95 16.70 -1.69
N ASN A 67 -3.54 17.76 -0.98
CA ASN A 67 -4.25 19.02 -0.94
C ASN A 67 -5.58 18.93 -0.15
N SER A 68 -5.54 18.37 1.06
CA SER A 68 -6.66 18.34 2.00
C SER A 68 -7.02 19.76 2.46
N THR A 69 -8.28 19.97 2.75
CA THR A 69 -8.84 21.24 3.27
C THR A 69 -9.23 21.13 4.75
N ASP A 70 -9.11 19.94 5.33
CA ASP A 70 -9.36 19.64 6.73
C ASP A 70 -8.03 19.49 7.51
N ARG A 71 -8.08 18.91 8.71
CA ARG A 71 -6.91 18.74 9.58
C ARG A 71 -6.13 17.44 9.33
N THR A 72 -6.29 16.79 8.17
CA THR A 72 -5.63 15.52 7.84
C THR A 72 -4.12 15.56 8.11
N SER A 73 -3.41 16.55 7.58
CA SER A 73 -1.96 16.70 7.76
C SER A 73 -1.53 16.88 9.21
N GLU A 74 -2.29 17.67 9.98
CA GLU A 74 -2.00 17.92 11.39
C GLU A 74 -2.17 16.63 12.20
N VAL A 75 -3.31 15.96 12.02
CA VAL A 75 -3.66 14.70 12.71
C VAL A 75 -2.65 13.60 12.39
N ALA A 76 -2.23 13.48 11.13
CA ALA A 76 -1.23 12.49 10.72
C ALA A 76 0.14 12.73 11.40
N ARG A 77 0.60 14.00 11.49
CA ARG A 77 1.86 14.32 12.20
C ARG A 77 1.76 14.03 13.69
N GLN A 78 0.66 14.37 14.32
CA GLN A 78 0.43 14.09 15.76
C GLN A 78 0.41 12.59 16.04
N ALA A 79 -0.06 11.78 15.09
CA ALA A 79 -0.03 10.31 15.17
C ALA A 79 1.38 9.71 14.92
N GLY A 80 2.38 10.50 14.50
CA GLY A 80 3.77 10.08 14.32
C GLY A 80 4.18 9.81 12.88
N ALA A 81 3.36 10.14 11.88
CA ALA A 81 3.72 9.98 10.47
C ALA A 81 4.63 11.11 9.97
N ARG A 82 5.51 10.78 9.02
CA ARG A 82 6.17 11.77 8.17
C ARG A 82 5.18 12.24 7.10
N VAL A 83 4.80 13.52 7.12
CA VAL A 83 3.80 14.07 6.21
C VAL A 83 4.48 14.85 5.08
N ILE A 84 4.11 14.51 3.86
CA ILE A 84 4.53 15.15 2.61
C ILE A 84 3.31 15.77 1.95
N PHE A 85 3.48 16.90 1.30
CA PHE A 85 2.42 17.59 0.59
C PHE A 85 2.56 17.42 -0.92
N GLU A 86 1.48 16.98 -1.60
CA GLU A 86 1.40 16.88 -3.06
C GLU A 86 0.34 17.84 -3.59
N GLN A 87 0.79 18.86 -4.34
CA GLN A 87 -0.08 19.92 -4.87
C GLN A 87 -1.01 19.45 -5.98
N LEU A 88 -0.52 18.55 -6.84
CA LEU A 88 -1.31 18.05 -7.95
C LEU A 88 -2.32 17.03 -7.46
N ARG A 89 -3.61 17.38 -7.50
CA ARG A 89 -4.68 16.48 -7.09
C ARG A 89 -4.68 15.19 -7.91
N GLY A 90 -4.97 14.10 -7.23
CA GLY A 90 -5.10 12.76 -7.78
C GLY A 90 -4.28 11.73 -7.01
N LYS A 91 -4.93 10.63 -6.63
CA LYS A 91 -4.32 9.52 -5.87
C LYS A 91 -3.01 9.03 -6.48
N GLY A 92 -2.94 8.98 -7.83
CA GLY A 92 -1.74 8.59 -8.54
C GLY A 92 -0.57 9.56 -8.34
N ASN A 93 -0.83 10.89 -8.29
CA ASN A 93 0.19 11.89 -8.03
C ASN A 93 0.72 11.75 -6.60
N ALA A 94 -0.18 11.67 -5.62
CA ALA A 94 0.20 11.45 -4.22
C ALA A 94 1.00 10.18 -4.03
N PHE A 95 0.61 9.09 -4.70
CA PHE A 95 1.34 7.84 -4.66
C PHE A 95 2.76 7.98 -5.25
N ARG A 96 2.90 8.57 -6.44
CA ARG A 96 4.21 8.79 -7.08
C ARG A 96 5.13 9.66 -6.23
N THR A 97 4.59 10.69 -5.57
CA THR A 97 5.34 11.52 -4.63
C THR A 97 5.77 10.72 -3.42
N GLY A 98 4.88 9.93 -2.81
CA GLY A 98 5.23 9.03 -1.72
C GLY A 98 6.34 8.05 -2.10
N MET A 99 6.28 7.50 -3.30
CA MET A 99 7.29 6.56 -3.82
C MET A 99 8.69 7.19 -3.97
N ARG A 100 8.76 8.43 -4.46
CA ARG A 100 10.03 9.15 -4.56
C ARG A 100 10.67 9.44 -3.21
N GLU A 101 9.84 9.68 -2.21
CA GLU A 101 10.24 10.07 -0.87
C GLU A 101 10.44 8.88 0.09
N ALA A 102 9.91 7.72 -0.26
CA ALA A 102 10.07 6.51 0.53
C ALA A 102 11.51 5.99 0.48
N SER A 103 12.03 5.51 1.61
CA SER A 103 13.39 4.97 1.72
C SER A 103 13.45 3.45 1.93
N GLY A 104 12.32 2.81 2.23
CA GLY A 104 12.25 1.37 2.53
C GLY A 104 12.53 0.47 1.31
N ARG A 105 13.14 -0.68 1.57
CA ARG A 105 13.32 -1.76 0.58
C ARG A 105 11.98 -2.33 0.14
N TYR A 106 11.08 -2.56 1.08
CA TYR A 106 9.71 -3.00 0.84
C TYR A 106 8.78 -1.81 0.99
N ILE A 107 7.83 -1.68 0.08
CA ILE A 107 6.89 -0.56 0.07
C ILE A 107 5.50 -1.13 0.20
N VAL A 108 4.75 -0.64 1.18
CA VAL A 108 3.34 -0.92 1.37
C VAL A 108 2.56 0.35 1.04
N MET A 109 1.54 0.23 0.19
CA MET A 109 0.58 1.28 -0.07
C MET A 109 -0.76 0.91 0.54
N SER A 110 -1.41 1.85 1.22
CA SER A 110 -2.76 1.70 1.76
C SER A 110 -3.56 2.99 1.63
N ASP A 111 -4.89 2.89 1.66
CA ASP A 111 -5.76 4.05 1.75
C ASP A 111 -5.82 4.60 3.19
N GLY A 112 -6.11 5.90 3.34
CA GLY A 112 -6.18 6.58 4.64
C GLY A 112 -7.56 6.54 5.30
N ASP A 113 -8.53 5.86 4.71
CA ASP A 113 -9.95 5.79 5.11
C ASP A 113 -10.27 4.65 6.11
N ALA A 114 -9.23 4.00 6.66
CA ALA A 114 -9.33 2.85 7.55
C ALA A 114 -10.05 1.61 6.95
N THR A 115 -10.21 1.54 5.63
CA THR A 115 -10.77 0.35 4.95
C THR A 115 -9.90 -0.89 5.17
N TYR A 116 -8.60 -0.72 5.38
CA TYR A 116 -7.65 -1.81 5.57
C TYR A 116 -7.09 -1.82 6.99
N ASP A 117 -7.01 -3.00 7.59
CA ASP A 117 -6.34 -3.17 8.88
C ASP A 117 -4.83 -3.26 8.70
N LEU A 118 -4.12 -2.22 9.12
CA LEU A 118 -2.66 -2.12 9.03
C LEU A 118 -1.92 -2.78 10.21
N SER A 119 -2.65 -3.45 11.11
CA SER A 119 -2.04 -4.18 12.23
C SER A 119 -1.38 -5.51 11.82
N HIS A 120 -1.62 -5.99 10.59
CA HIS A 120 -1.18 -7.32 10.14
C HIS A 120 -0.55 -7.28 8.74
N LEU A 121 0.50 -6.46 8.57
CA LEU A 121 1.18 -6.30 7.28
C LEU A 121 2.19 -7.41 6.97
N ASP A 122 2.43 -8.36 7.88
CA ASP A 122 3.30 -9.52 7.62
C ASP A 122 2.89 -10.26 6.36
N GLN A 123 1.59 -10.39 6.14
CA GLN A 123 1.03 -11.05 4.96
C GLN A 123 1.35 -10.34 3.64
N MET A 124 1.66 -9.04 3.72
CA MET A 124 2.06 -8.22 2.59
C MET A 124 3.58 -8.24 2.38
N ILE A 125 4.36 -8.46 3.44
CA ILE A 125 5.82 -8.39 3.42
C ILE A 125 6.47 -9.77 3.21
N GLU A 126 5.99 -10.83 3.90
CA GLU A 126 6.61 -12.15 3.82
C GLU A 126 6.73 -12.72 2.39
N PRO A 127 5.74 -12.57 1.50
CA PRO A 127 5.93 -12.99 0.11
C PRO A 127 7.03 -12.23 -0.61
N LEU A 128 7.18 -10.91 -0.35
CA LEU A 128 8.26 -10.11 -0.96
C LEU A 128 9.65 -10.61 -0.53
N LYS A 129 9.79 -11.00 0.75
CA LYS A 129 11.02 -11.64 1.27
C LYS A 129 11.30 -13.00 0.59
N GLN A 130 10.25 -13.69 0.13
CA GLN A 130 10.34 -14.95 -0.60
C GLN A 130 10.61 -14.77 -2.11
N GLY A 131 10.86 -13.53 -2.58
CA GLY A 131 11.21 -13.23 -3.96
C GLY A 131 10.05 -12.88 -4.88
N TYR A 132 8.89 -12.53 -4.32
CA TYR A 132 7.81 -11.95 -5.12
C TYR A 132 8.00 -10.45 -5.28
N ASP A 133 7.71 -9.94 -6.46
CA ASP A 133 7.87 -8.53 -6.79
C ASP A 133 6.74 -7.66 -6.25
N MET A 134 5.51 -8.21 -6.20
CA MET A 134 4.30 -7.50 -5.79
C MET A 134 3.31 -8.41 -5.09
N VAL A 135 2.62 -7.87 -4.08
CA VAL A 135 1.49 -8.52 -3.39
C VAL A 135 0.30 -7.57 -3.41
N ILE A 136 -0.89 -8.08 -3.72
CA ILE A 136 -2.14 -7.31 -3.71
C ILE A 136 -3.05 -7.90 -2.65
N GLY A 137 -3.53 -7.06 -1.73
CA GLY A 137 -4.53 -7.45 -0.73
C GLY A 137 -5.86 -7.82 -1.42
N ASN A 138 -6.54 -8.84 -0.91
CA ASN A 138 -7.80 -9.30 -1.48
C ASN A 138 -8.98 -9.00 -0.54
N ARG A 139 -9.73 -7.95 -0.84
CA ARG A 139 -10.93 -7.55 -0.07
C ARG A 139 -12.06 -8.57 -0.17
N LEU A 140 -12.13 -9.34 -1.26
CA LEU A 140 -13.23 -10.28 -1.51
C LEU A 140 -13.16 -11.52 -0.63
N LYS A 141 -12.01 -11.78 0.01
CA LYS A 141 -11.75 -12.94 0.88
C LYS A 141 -11.53 -12.56 2.35
N GLY A 142 -11.45 -11.27 2.68
CA GLY A 142 -11.39 -10.77 4.06
C GLY A 142 -12.77 -10.60 4.67
N GLU A 143 -12.84 -10.47 5.98
CA GLU A 143 -14.03 -10.01 6.69
C GLU A 143 -14.18 -8.50 6.46
N MET A 144 -14.86 -8.15 5.37
CA MET A 144 -15.25 -6.76 5.13
C MET A 144 -16.60 -6.49 5.80
N GLU A 145 -16.72 -5.37 6.48
CA GLU A 145 -18.04 -4.85 6.83
C GLU A 145 -18.90 -4.73 5.58
N SER A 146 -20.05 -5.38 5.62
CA SER A 146 -20.98 -5.62 4.51
C SER A 146 -21.48 -4.35 3.78
N LYS A 147 -21.12 -3.15 4.25
CA LYS A 147 -21.68 -1.87 3.78
C LYS A 147 -20.83 -1.12 2.73
N SER A 148 -19.63 -1.56 2.43
CA SER A 148 -18.67 -0.74 1.66
C SER A 148 -18.67 -0.99 0.14
N MET A 149 -19.41 -1.98 -0.39
CA MET A 149 -19.40 -2.27 -1.82
C MET A 149 -20.79 -2.64 -2.36
N PRO A 150 -21.29 -1.96 -3.42
CA PRO A 150 -22.54 -2.33 -4.09
C PRO A 150 -22.50 -3.77 -4.59
N TRP A 151 -23.62 -4.50 -4.44
CA TRP A 151 -23.74 -5.91 -4.81
C TRP A 151 -23.29 -6.22 -6.25
N LEU A 152 -23.65 -5.35 -7.20
CA LEU A 152 -23.31 -5.50 -8.62
C LEU A 152 -21.79 -5.43 -8.84
N HIS A 153 -21.09 -4.52 -8.17
CA HIS A 153 -19.64 -4.43 -8.23
C HIS A 153 -18.95 -5.65 -7.62
N LYS A 154 -19.46 -6.14 -6.49
CA LYS A 154 -18.89 -7.30 -5.79
C LYS A 154 -19.00 -8.59 -6.59
N HIS A 155 -20.15 -8.84 -7.23
CA HIS A 155 -20.46 -10.16 -7.82
C HIS A 155 -20.28 -10.22 -9.33
N ILE A 156 -20.29 -9.10 -10.05
CA ILE A 156 -20.16 -9.07 -11.51
C ILE A 156 -18.97 -8.21 -11.95
N GLY A 157 -18.91 -6.94 -11.56
CA GLY A 157 -17.90 -6.01 -12.06
C GLY A 157 -16.47 -6.43 -11.71
N ASN A 158 -16.20 -6.64 -10.43
CA ASN A 158 -14.85 -7.00 -9.98
C ASN A 158 -14.38 -8.37 -10.50
N PRO A 159 -15.18 -9.46 -10.47
CA PRO A 159 -14.78 -10.74 -11.04
C PRO A 159 -14.47 -10.67 -12.53
N LEU A 160 -15.29 -9.97 -13.32
CA LEU A 160 -15.09 -9.81 -14.76
C LEU A 160 -13.80 -9.01 -15.03
N PHE A 161 -13.59 -7.91 -14.31
CA PHE A 161 -12.38 -7.09 -14.45
C PHE A 161 -11.12 -7.87 -14.03
N ASN A 162 -11.18 -8.61 -12.92
CA ASN A 162 -10.10 -9.46 -12.46
C ASN A 162 -9.76 -10.55 -13.47
N ALA A 163 -10.77 -11.16 -14.10
CA ALA A 163 -10.57 -12.18 -15.14
C ALA A 163 -9.90 -11.58 -16.39
N LEU A 164 -10.33 -10.38 -16.83
CA LEU A 164 -9.76 -9.70 -17.98
C LEU A 164 -8.28 -9.33 -17.73
N ILE A 165 -7.98 -8.71 -16.60
CA ILE A 165 -6.60 -8.37 -16.25
C ILE A 165 -5.75 -9.62 -16.04
N GLY A 166 -6.32 -10.65 -15.41
CA GLY A 166 -5.65 -11.95 -15.22
C GLY A 166 -5.29 -12.63 -16.54
N LEU A 167 -6.16 -12.52 -17.55
CA LEU A 167 -5.89 -13.03 -18.91
C LEU A 167 -4.74 -12.26 -19.58
N ILE A 168 -4.76 -10.91 -19.49
CA ILE A 168 -3.69 -10.07 -20.06
C ILE A 168 -2.36 -10.35 -19.35
N ALA A 169 -2.36 -10.40 -18.03
CA ALA A 169 -1.18 -10.67 -17.20
C ALA A 169 -0.75 -12.15 -17.20
N ARG A 170 -1.54 -13.06 -17.81
CA ARG A 170 -1.37 -14.51 -17.76
C ARG A 170 -1.23 -15.07 -16.34
N GLN A 171 -1.94 -14.44 -15.39
CA GLN A 171 -1.91 -14.80 -13.97
C GLN A 171 -3.31 -14.71 -13.37
N ARG A 172 -3.55 -15.52 -12.32
CA ARG A 172 -4.82 -15.42 -11.57
C ARG A 172 -4.78 -14.20 -10.65
N MET A 173 -5.65 -13.22 -10.89
CA MET A 173 -5.82 -12.02 -10.09
C MET A 173 -7.07 -12.13 -9.21
N GLY A 174 -6.96 -11.76 -7.93
CA GLY A 174 -8.09 -11.85 -6.99
C GLY A 174 -8.86 -10.57 -6.80
N ASP A 175 -8.18 -9.47 -6.58
CA ASP A 175 -8.78 -8.15 -6.39
C ASP A 175 -7.82 -7.08 -6.90
N VAL A 176 -7.79 -6.90 -8.22
CA VAL A 176 -6.92 -5.92 -8.89
C VAL A 176 -7.21 -4.47 -8.47
N LEU A 177 -8.43 -4.22 -7.97
CA LEU A 177 -8.86 -2.89 -7.54
C LEU A 177 -8.57 -2.61 -6.05
N SER A 178 -7.91 -3.54 -5.34
CA SER A 178 -7.52 -3.31 -3.94
C SER A 178 -6.57 -2.13 -3.80
N GLY A 179 -6.82 -1.26 -2.81
CA GLY A 179 -5.92 -0.17 -2.45
C GLY A 179 -4.72 -0.63 -1.63
N LEU A 180 -4.82 -1.80 -0.94
CA LEU A 180 -3.69 -2.36 -0.19
C LEU A 180 -2.79 -3.17 -1.13
N ARG A 181 -1.56 -2.70 -1.32
CA ARG A 181 -0.55 -3.32 -2.17
C ARG A 181 0.81 -3.22 -1.52
N SER A 182 1.68 -4.17 -1.81
CA SER A 182 3.09 -4.06 -1.48
C SER A 182 3.96 -4.53 -2.64
N PHE A 183 5.16 -4.01 -2.73
CA PHE A 183 6.13 -4.35 -3.77
C PHE A 183 7.55 -4.05 -3.29
N THR A 184 8.51 -4.65 -3.97
CA THR A 184 9.91 -4.34 -3.74
C THR A 184 10.26 -3.01 -4.43
N ARG A 185 11.25 -2.30 -3.90
CA ARG A 185 11.76 -1.07 -4.54
C ARG A 185 12.30 -1.34 -5.94
N GLU A 186 12.95 -2.49 -6.12
CA GLU A 186 13.48 -2.94 -7.40
C GLU A 186 12.37 -3.11 -8.44
N ALA A 187 11.25 -3.76 -8.05
CA ALA A 187 10.11 -3.91 -8.94
C ALA A 187 9.52 -2.55 -9.34
N TRP A 188 9.40 -1.61 -8.39
CA TRP A 188 8.97 -0.25 -8.72
C TRP A 188 9.88 0.43 -9.74
N ALA A 189 11.19 0.35 -9.56
CA ALA A 189 12.16 0.97 -10.47
C ALA A 189 12.04 0.47 -11.91
N THR A 190 11.53 -0.75 -12.13
CA THR A 190 11.28 -1.29 -13.49
C THR A 190 9.93 -0.85 -14.07
N MET A 191 8.99 -0.35 -13.24
CA MET A 191 7.66 0.10 -13.68
C MET A 191 7.56 1.62 -13.89
N ALA A 192 8.49 2.40 -13.35
CA ALA A 192 8.57 3.87 -13.42
C ALA A 192 9.41 4.31 -14.60
#